data_6f6ef56b2995fdc1e7402c09a485222e
#
_entry.id   6f6ef56b2995fdc1e7402c09a485222e
#
_cell.length_a   1.000
_cell.length_b   1.000
_cell.length_c   1.000
_cell.angle_alpha   90.00
_cell.angle_beta   90.00
_cell.angle_gamma   90.00
#
_symmetry.space_group_name_H-M   'P 1'
#
loop_
_entity.id
_entity.type
_entity.pdbx_description
1 polymer ?
#
loop_
_entity_poly.entity_id
_entity_poly.type
_entity_poly.pdbx_seq_one_letter_code
_entity_poly.pdbx_strand_id
1 'polypeptide(L)'
;MKIKVILLTLVVFFLSAVVCSADNPNIGTWKLNEAKSHFGKGASKNNTVVIEAAGDNIKVTVDGTDGSGNPAHNEWTGKFNGRYYAVTGNPTSDKRSYRPINSHTQALAEKKSGKVVVTGRIMVSRDGKTRTVTTTSKNASGKWITNTAVYDKQ
;
A
#
# COMPACT_ATOMS: atom_id res chain seq x y z
N MET A 1 -23.62 -69.78 19.00
CA MET A 1 -23.09 -68.59 19.64
C MET A 1 -22.75 -67.62 18.52
N LYS A 2 -23.55 -66.54 18.30
CA LYS A 2 -23.39 -65.62 17.18
C LYS A 2 -22.69 -64.34 17.70
N ILE A 3 -21.45 -64.14 17.29
CA ILE A 3 -20.66 -62.98 17.66
C ILE A 3 -21.09 -61.85 16.76
N LYS A 4 -21.68 -60.79 17.36
CA LYS A 4 -22.01 -59.52 16.65
C LYS A 4 -20.77 -58.60 16.68
N VAL A 5 -20.16 -58.41 15.53
CA VAL A 5 -19.08 -57.41 15.35
C VAL A 5 -19.75 -56.04 15.23
N ILE A 6 -19.53 -55.19 16.22
CA ILE A 6 -19.94 -53.79 16.17
C ILE A 6 -18.80 -53.00 15.51
N LEU A 7 -19.02 -52.55 14.27
CA LEU A 7 -18.12 -51.70 13.54
C LEU A 7 -18.29 -50.24 14.06
N LEU A 8 -17.35 -49.78 14.87
CA LEU A 8 -17.32 -48.41 15.38
C LEU A 8 -16.69 -47.51 14.32
N THR A 9 -17.52 -46.79 13.55
CA THR A 9 -17.05 -45.83 12.56
C THR A 9 -16.64 -44.52 13.24
N LEU A 10 -15.33 -44.34 13.37
CA LEU A 10 -14.75 -43.09 13.90
C LEU A 10 -14.83 -41.99 12.83
N VAL A 11 -15.80 -41.11 12.95
CA VAL A 11 -15.89 -39.88 12.10
C VAL A 11 -14.92 -38.84 12.64
N VAL A 12 -13.78 -38.71 11.98
CA VAL A 12 -12.81 -37.65 12.27
C VAL A 12 -13.32 -36.37 11.61
N PHE A 13 -13.90 -35.47 12.39
CA PHE A 13 -14.22 -34.10 11.96
C PHE A 13 -12.90 -33.31 11.84
N PHE A 14 -12.41 -33.12 10.63
CA PHE A 14 -11.39 -32.11 10.37
C PHE A 14 -12.02 -30.72 10.56
N LEU A 15 -11.85 -30.12 11.73
CA LEU A 15 -12.04 -28.70 11.90
C LEU A 15 -10.91 -28.00 11.12
N SER A 16 -11.20 -27.60 9.90
CA SER A 16 -10.37 -26.63 9.17
C SER A 16 -10.47 -25.30 9.93
N ALA A 17 -9.48 -25.01 10.77
CA ALA A 17 -9.30 -23.70 11.33
C ALA A 17 -9.05 -22.75 10.15
N VAL A 18 -10.09 -22.02 9.74
CA VAL A 18 -9.93 -20.85 8.88
C VAL A 18 -9.15 -19.84 9.70
N VAL A 19 -7.83 -19.83 9.48
CA VAL A 19 -6.97 -18.75 9.99
C VAL A 19 -7.43 -17.50 9.25
N CYS A 20 -8.32 -16.75 9.87
CA CYS A 20 -8.67 -15.40 9.45
C CYS A 20 -7.43 -14.54 9.69
N SER A 21 -6.47 -14.62 8.77
CA SER A 21 -5.40 -13.64 8.67
C SER A 21 -6.13 -12.31 8.41
N ALA A 22 -6.04 -11.37 9.33
CA ALA A 22 -6.58 -10.04 9.11
C ALA A 22 -5.87 -9.46 7.88
N ASP A 23 -6.49 -9.61 6.72
CA ASP A 23 -5.91 -9.19 5.45
C ASP A 23 -5.60 -7.70 5.54
N ASN A 24 -4.35 -7.35 5.32
CA ASN A 24 -3.93 -5.96 5.26
C ASN A 24 -4.71 -5.27 4.12
N PRO A 25 -5.61 -4.33 4.41
CA PRO A 25 -6.50 -3.75 3.40
C PRO A 25 -5.75 -3.01 2.29
N ASN A 26 -4.47 -2.69 2.52
CA ASN A 26 -3.62 -2.07 1.49
C ASN A 26 -3.19 -3.04 0.40
N ILE A 27 -3.17 -4.36 0.65
CA ILE A 27 -2.76 -5.36 -0.34
C ILE A 27 -3.70 -5.34 -1.54
N GLY A 28 -3.14 -5.37 -2.73
CA GLY A 28 -3.84 -5.43 -4.02
C GLY A 28 -3.30 -4.46 -5.05
N THR A 29 -3.97 -4.43 -6.19
CA THR A 29 -3.68 -3.50 -7.29
C THR A 29 -4.64 -2.31 -7.21
N TRP A 30 -4.09 -1.11 -7.28
CA TRP A 30 -4.80 0.15 -7.12
C TRP A 30 -4.61 0.99 -8.37
N LYS A 31 -5.69 1.39 -9.01
CA LYS A 31 -5.68 2.23 -10.20
C LYS A 31 -6.13 3.64 -9.87
N LEU A 32 -5.39 4.63 -10.35
CA LEU A 32 -5.71 6.05 -10.13
C LEU A 32 -7.06 6.39 -10.76
N ASN A 33 -7.93 7.00 -9.97
CA ASN A 33 -9.16 7.62 -10.41
C ASN A 33 -8.92 9.14 -10.52
N GLU A 34 -8.56 9.59 -11.72
CA GLU A 34 -8.24 11.00 -11.93
C GLU A 34 -9.41 11.93 -11.64
N ALA A 35 -10.64 11.50 -11.95
CA ALA A 35 -11.84 12.30 -11.74
C ALA A 35 -12.12 12.62 -10.26
N LYS A 36 -11.64 11.75 -9.35
CA LYS A 36 -11.78 11.93 -7.90
C LYS A 36 -10.51 12.51 -7.25
N SER A 37 -9.45 12.75 -8.03
CA SER A 37 -8.13 13.16 -7.54
C SER A 37 -7.89 14.66 -7.77
N HIS A 38 -7.04 15.24 -6.92
CA HIS A 38 -6.64 16.63 -7.02
C HIS A 38 -5.13 16.76 -6.96
N PHE A 39 -4.53 17.27 -8.02
CA PHE A 39 -3.08 17.43 -8.16
C PHE A 39 -2.73 18.90 -8.40
N GLY A 40 -1.69 19.35 -7.73
CA GLY A 40 -1.06 20.64 -8.04
C GLY A 40 -0.39 20.60 -9.43
N LYS A 41 -0.21 21.78 -10.03
CA LYS A 41 0.47 21.89 -11.33
C LYS A 41 1.88 21.28 -11.26
N GLY A 42 2.20 20.40 -12.20
CA GLY A 42 3.49 19.70 -12.26
C GLY A 42 3.67 18.63 -11.19
N ALA A 43 2.60 18.15 -10.57
CA ALA A 43 2.68 17.02 -9.66
C ALA A 43 2.89 15.70 -10.44
N SER A 44 3.71 14.82 -9.89
CA SER A 44 3.80 13.44 -10.36
C SER A 44 2.51 12.68 -10.06
N LYS A 45 2.14 11.75 -10.92
CA LYS A 45 0.96 10.89 -10.75
C LYS A 45 1.38 9.44 -10.70
N ASN A 46 0.97 8.72 -9.66
CA ASN A 46 1.11 7.28 -9.60
C ASN A 46 -0.15 6.66 -10.22
N ASN A 47 -0.07 6.16 -11.46
CA ASN A 47 -1.22 5.66 -12.20
C ASN A 47 -1.66 4.28 -11.71
N THR A 48 -0.68 3.43 -11.38
CA THR A 48 -0.92 2.10 -10.83
C THR A 48 0.00 1.88 -9.62
N VAL A 49 -0.57 1.34 -8.55
CA VAL A 49 0.16 0.95 -7.34
C VAL A 49 -0.17 -0.49 -7.04
N VAL A 50 0.82 -1.38 -7.09
CA VAL A 50 0.70 -2.79 -6.71
C VAL A 50 1.33 -2.97 -5.34
N ILE A 51 0.57 -3.54 -4.41
CA ILE A 51 1.01 -3.82 -3.04
C ILE A 51 0.82 -5.31 -2.80
N GLU A 52 1.90 -6.01 -2.51
CA GLU A 52 1.89 -7.46 -2.37
C GLU A 52 2.76 -7.94 -1.20
N ALA A 53 2.45 -9.11 -0.68
CA ALA A 53 3.29 -9.76 0.32
C ALA A 53 4.58 -10.28 -0.35
N ALA A 54 5.72 -10.06 0.30
CA ALA A 54 7.05 -10.49 -0.15
C ALA A 54 7.80 -11.14 1.02
N GLY A 55 7.44 -12.39 1.33
CA GLY A 55 7.85 -13.07 2.56
C GLY A 55 7.38 -12.28 3.80
N ASP A 56 8.30 -11.96 4.71
CA ASP A 56 8.02 -11.15 5.90
C ASP A 56 7.87 -9.63 5.61
N ASN A 57 8.02 -9.22 4.37
CA ASN A 57 7.94 -7.84 3.94
C ASN A 57 6.71 -7.61 3.06
N ILE A 58 6.51 -6.35 2.73
CA ILE A 58 5.56 -5.88 1.72
C ILE A 58 6.38 -5.27 0.59
N LYS A 59 6.06 -5.61 -0.65
CA LYS A 59 6.57 -4.93 -1.84
C LYS A 59 5.52 -3.96 -2.35
N VAL A 60 5.95 -2.75 -2.69
CA VAL A 60 5.13 -1.71 -3.33
C VAL A 60 5.79 -1.33 -4.63
N THR A 61 5.10 -1.58 -5.73
CA THR A 61 5.51 -1.20 -7.09
C THR A 61 4.61 -0.08 -7.58
N VAL A 62 5.20 0.96 -8.11
CA VAL A 62 4.48 2.16 -8.58
C VAL A 62 4.87 2.44 -10.02
N ASP A 63 3.88 2.53 -10.88
CA ASP A 63 3.99 3.00 -12.26
C ASP A 63 3.15 4.26 -12.43
N GLY A 64 3.70 5.25 -13.13
CA GLY A 64 3.02 6.52 -13.30
C GLY A 64 3.75 7.48 -14.22
N THR A 65 3.62 8.76 -13.94
CA THR A 65 4.30 9.84 -14.65
C THR A 65 4.95 10.82 -13.67
N ASP A 66 6.08 11.37 -14.06
CA ASP A 66 6.70 12.49 -13.34
C ASP A 66 5.93 13.81 -13.58
N GLY A 67 6.39 14.90 -12.95
CA GLY A 67 5.76 16.22 -13.10
C GLY A 67 5.86 16.83 -14.51
N SER A 68 6.67 16.25 -15.39
CA SER A 68 6.82 16.62 -16.81
C SER A 68 6.01 15.71 -17.74
N GLY A 69 5.35 14.67 -17.20
CA GLY A 69 4.55 13.71 -17.95
C GLY A 69 5.34 12.52 -18.50
N ASN A 70 6.63 12.41 -18.19
CA ASN A 70 7.42 11.24 -18.61
C ASN A 70 7.08 10.01 -17.76
N PRO A 71 7.19 8.79 -18.30
CA PRO A 71 7.01 7.56 -17.53
C PRO A 71 7.91 7.53 -16.30
N ALA A 72 7.35 7.12 -15.17
CA ALA A 72 8.06 6.97 -13.91
C ALA A 72 7.72 5.62 -13.29
N HIS A 73 8.75 4.94 -12.78
CA HIS A 73 8.63 3.65 -12.10
C HIS A 73 9.44 3.69 -10.82
N ASN A 74 8.88 3.19 -9.71
CA ASN A 74 9.65 2.99 -8.49
C ASN A 74 9.19 1.77 -7.71
N GLU A 75 10.11 1.22 -6.92
CA GLU A 75 9.85 0.09 -6.05
C GLU A 75 10.29 0.37 -4.61
N TRP A 76 9.57 -0.20 -3.67
CA TRP A 76 9.88 -0.19 -2.26
C TRP A 76 9.59 -1.58 -1.66
N THR A 77 10.51 -2.07 -0.81
CA THR A 77 10.29 -3.30 -0.06
C THR A 77 10.66 -3.06 1.40
N GLY A 78 9.77 -3.44 2.30
CA GLY A 78 9.97 -3.24 3.73
C GLY A 78 8.74 -3.66 4.54
N LYS A 79 8.68 -3.20 5.80
CA LYS A 79 7.56 -3.47 6.71
C LYS A 79 6.76 -2.21 6.99
N PHE A 80 5.45 -2.34 7.14
CA PHE A 80 4.58 -1.25 7.60
C PHE A 80 4.73 -1.06 9.12
N ASN A 81 5.87 -0.54 9.57
CA ASN A 81 6.23 -0.41 10.99
C ASN A 81 6.79 0.97 11.36
N GLY A 82 6.72 1.94 10.44
CA GLY A 82 7.23 3.29 10.62
C GLY A 82 8.74 3.47 10.42
N ARG A 83 9.48 2.41 10.15
CA ARG A 83 10.90 2.50 9.79
C ARG A 83 11.06 2.91 8.33
N TYR A 84 12.16 3.58 8.01
CA TYR A 84 12.51 3.96 6.66
C TYR A 84 13.27 2.84 5.96
N TYR A 85 12.77 2.41 4.80
CA TYR A 85 13.41 1.45 3.90
C TYR A 85 13.72 2.13 2.58
N ALA A 86 14.67 1.56 1.82
CA ALA A 86 15.11 2.10 0.53
C ALA A 86 13.97 2.12 -0.50
N VAL A 87 13.98 3.15 -1.33
CA VAL A 87 13.18 3.25 -2.56
C VAL A 87 14.13 3.24 -3.73
N THR A 88 13.84 2.45 -4.76
CA THR A 88 14.58 2.44 -6.02
C THR A 88 13.73 3.05 -7.13
N GLY A 89 14.37 3.65 -8.13
CA GLY A 89 13.68 4.25 -9.28
C GLY A 89 13.03 5.62 -9.02
N ASN A 90 13.05 6.15 -7.79
CA ASN A 90 12.48 7.46 -7.48
C ASN A 90 13.57 8.54 -7.39
N PRO A 91 13.63 9.50 -8.31
CA PRO A 91 14.66 10.53 -8.30
C PRO A 91 14.49 11.54 -7.15
N THR A 92 13.28 11.68 -6.60
CA THR A 92 12.94 12.69 -5.59
C THR A 92 13.01 12.17 -4.15
N SER A 93 13.08 10.84 -3.95
CA SER A 93 13.28 10.23 -2.63
C SER A 93 14.13 8.97 -2.71
N ASP A 94 14.87 8.68 -1.64
CA ASP A 94 15.73 7.49 -1.51
C ASP A 94 15.24 6.53 -0.41
N LYS A 95 14.37 7.01 0.48
CA LYS A 95 13.79 6.20 1.56
C LYS A 95 12.32 6.54 1.77
N ARG A 96 11.54 5.52 2.07
CA ARG A 96 10.11 5.65 2.38
C ARG A 96 9.74 4.88 3.63
N SER A 97 8.79 5.41 4.38
CA SER A 97 8.24 4.83 5.61
C SER A 97 6.72 4.81 5.52
N TYR A 98 6.14 3.70 5.94
CA TYR A 98 4.70 3.56 6.18
C TYR A 98 4.50 3.20 7.65
N ARG A 99 3.80 4.05 8.39
CA ARG A 99 3.50 3.85 9.82
C ARG A 99 2.00 3.66 10.01
N PRO A 100 1.54 2.48 10.46
CA PRO A 100 0.15 2.26 10.78
C PRO A 100 -0.33 3.25 11.85
N ILE A 101 -1.52 3.82 11.65
CA ILE A 101 -2.26 4.62 12.63
C ILE A 101 -3.41 3.78 13.19
N ASN A 102 -4.11 3.07 12.29
CA ASN A 102 -5.11 2.05 12.59
C ASN A 102 -5.18 1.04 11.43
N SER A 103 -6.12 0.11 11.43
CA SER A 103 -6.26 -0.94 10.42
C SER A 103 -6.44 -0.41 8.98
N HIS A 104 -7.01 0.79 8.81
CA HIS A 104 -7.31 1.38 7.51
C HIS A 104 -6.51 2.65 7.20
N THR A 105 -5.68 3.11 8.12
CA THR A 105 -4.97 4.39 7.98
C THR A 105 -3.49 4.23 8.28
N GLN A 106 -2.65 4.81 7.41
CA GLN A 106 -1.20 4.85 7.58
C GLN A 106 -0.69 6.29 7.41
N ALA A 107 0.34 6.66 8.15
CA ALA A 107 1.18 7.80 7.83
C ALA A 107 2.24 7.38 6.82
N LEU A 108 2.51 8.25 5.83
CA LEU A 108 3.55 8.14 4.83
C LEU A 108 4.60 9.22 5.08
N ALA A 109 5.86 8.87 4.98
CA ALA A 109 6.94 9.85 4.91
C ALA A 109 8.04 9.37 3.96
N GLU A 110 8.60 10.30 3.19
CA GLU A 110 9.73 10.04 2.30
C GLU A 110 10.91 10.97 2.63
N LYS A 111 12.10 10.43 2.48
CA LYS A 111 13.36 11.18 2.66
C LYS A 111 14.16 11.19 1.37
N LYS A 112 14.92 12.27 1.20
CA LYS A 112 16.02 12.41 0.24
C LYS A 112 17.25 12.89 0.99
N SER A 113 18.34 12.15 0.90
CA SER A 113 19.61 12.47 1.59
C SER A 113 19.40 12.80 3.08
N GLY A 114 18.59 11.97 3.76
CA GLY A 114 18.28 12.10 5.20
C GLY A 114 17.22 13.14 5.57
N LYS A 115 16.83 14.06 4.68
CA LYS A 115 15.81 15.09 4.93
C LYS A 115 14.42 14.60 4.50
N VAL A 116 13.40 14.89 5.30
CA VAL A 116 12.01 14.61 4.92
C VAL A 116 11.59 15.55 3.78
N VAL A 117 11.15 14.99 2.67
CA VAL A 117 10.73 15.72 1.46
C VAL A 117 9.24 15.56 1.16
N VAL A 118 8.63 14.47 1.62
CA VAL A 118 7.18 14.22 1.51
C VAL A 118 6.66 13.73 2.85
N THR A 119 5.49 14.21 3.23
CA THR A 119 4.67 13.62 4.30
C THR A 119 3.27 13.38 3.76
N GLY A 120 2.56 12.42 4.36
CA GLY A 120 1.21 12.14 3.89
C GLY A 120 0.44 11.17 4.77
N ARG A 121 -0.78 10.94 4.35
CA ARG A 121 -1.72 9.99 4.94
C ARG A 121 -2.33 9.13 3.85
N ILE A 122 -2.45 7.87 4.13
CA ILE A 122 -3.10 6.87 3.29
C ILE A 122 -4.30 6.34 4.07
N MET A 123 -5.46 6.30 3.43
CA MET A 123 -6.67 5.73 3.98
C MET A 123 -7.28 4.74 2.99
N VAL A 124 -7.62 3.55 3.45
CA VAL A 124 -8.41 2.57 2.70
C VAL A 124 -9.83 2.58 3.27
N SER A 125 -10.82 2.63 2.39
CA SER A 125 -12.25 2.58 2.80
C SER A 125 -12.57 1.28 3.55
N ARG A 126 -13.64 1.27 4.35
CA ARG A 126 -14.03 0.09 5.14
C ARG A 126 -14.37 -1.13 4.28
N ASP A 127 -14.90 -0.90 3.08
CA ASP A 127 -15.19 -1.95 2.09
C ASP A 127 -13.95 -2.42 1.31
N GLY A 128 -12.77 -1.81 1.56
CA GLY A 128 -11.52 -2.14 0.93
C GLY A 128 -11.40 -1.76 -0.54
N LYS A 129 -12.35 -0.99 -1.10
CA LYS A 129 -12.43 -0.72 -2.56
C LYS A 129 -11.79 0.59 -2.99
N THR A 130 -11.64 1.54 -2.08
CA THR A 130 -11.07 2.86 -2.38
C THR A 130 -9.87 3.14 -1.48
N ARG A 131 -8.81 3.66 -2.05
CA ARG A 131 -7.60 4.09 -1.35
C ARG A 131 -7.33 5.55 -1.65
N THR A 132 -7.30 6.39 -0.61
CA THR A 132 -7.02 7.83 -0.72
C THR A 132 -5.64 8.11 -0.15
N VAL A 133 -4.81 8.79 -0.92
CA VAL A 133 -3.45 9.19 -0.54
C VAL A 133 -3.37 10.72 -0.60
N THR A 134 -3.22 11.35 0.54
CA THR A 134 -2.97 12.79 0.63
C THR A 134 -1.51 13.00 0.97
N THR A 135 -0.79 13.75 0.15
CA THR A 135 0.64 14.05 0.34
C THR A 135 0.89 15.55 0.35
N THR A 136 1.86 15.96 1.14
CA THR A 136 2.37 17.34 1.17
C THR A 136 3.86 17.31 0.90
N SER A 137 4.30 18.10 -0.08
CA SER A 137 5.69 18.23 -0.50
C SER A 137 5.97 19.65 -1.02
N LYS A 138 7.24 19.98 -1.24
CA LYS A 138 7.59 21.22 -1.93
C LYS A 138 7.62 21.00 -3.43
N ASN A 139 7.08 21.96 -4.19
CA ASN A 139 7.24 22.00 -5.63
C ASN A 139 8.64 22.56 -6.01
N ALA A 140 8.93 22.64 -7.31
CA ALA A 140 10.21 23.15 -7.83
C ALA A 140 10.55 24.59 -7.37
N SER A 141 9.53 25.41 -7.09
CA SER A 141 9.71 26.79 -6.56
C SER A 141 9.82 26.84 -5.02
N GLY A 142 9.90 25.69 -4.33
CA GLY A 142 10.03 25.61 -2.87
C GLY A 142 8.72 25.84 -2.10
N LYS A 143 7.59 26.04 -2.77
CA LYS A 143 6.26 26.23 -2.16
C LYS A 143 5.68 24.86 -1.77
N TRP A 144 5.10 24.79 -0.59
CA TRP A 144 4.35 23.60 -0.14
C TRP A 144 3.08 23.42 -0.97
N ILE A 145 2.89 22.22 -1.48
CA ILE A 145 1.69 21.80 -2.21
C ILE A 145 1.14 20.53 -1.57
N THR A 146 -0.18 20.40 -1.60
CA THR A 146 -0.87 19.20 -1.17
C THR A 146 -1.57 18.58 -2.37
N ASN A 147 -1.37 17.26 -2.55
CA ASN A 147 -2.02 16.48 -3.58
C ASN A 147 -2.90 15.43 -2.91
N THR A 148 -4.04 15.14 -3.51
CA THR A 148 -4.92 14.05 -3.10
C THR A 148 -5.15 13.12 -4.28
N ALA A 149 -4.66 11.90 -4.18
CA ALA A 149 -4.86 10.84 -5.16
C ALA A 149 -5.86 9.82 -4.63
N VAL A 150 -6.88 9.54 -5.40
CA VAL A 150 -7.90 8.53 -5.11
C VAL A 150 -7.70 7.36 -6.07
N TYR A 151 -7.70 6.15 -5.52
CA TYR A 151 -7.53 4.91 -6.28
C TYR A 151 -8.72 4.00 -6.07
N ASP A 152 -9.10 3.32 -7.12
CA ASP A 152 -10.05 2.22 -7.07
C ASP A 152 -9.30 0.88 -7.12
N LYS A 153 -9.73 -0.09 -6.30
CA LYS A 153 -9.14 -1.44 -6.27
C LYS A 153 -9.56 -2.22 -7.50
N GLN A 154 -8.62 -2.98 -8.06
CA GLN A 154 -8.85 -3.87 -9.22
C GLN A 154 -9.14 -5.29 -8.76
#